data_e6c3d11db997e4e2c44b0da7f97dac0c
#
_entry.id   e6c3d11db997e4e2c44b0da7f97dac0c
#
_cell.length_a   1.000
_cell.length_b   1.000
_cell.length_c   1.000
_cell.angle_alpha   90.00
_cell.angle_beta   90.00
_cell.angle_gamma   90.00
#
_symmetry.space_group_name_H-M   'P 1'
#
loop_
_entity.id
_entity.type
_entity.pdbx_description
1 polymer ?
#
loop_
_entity_poly.entity_id
_entity_poly.type
_entity_poly.pdbx_seq_one_letter_code
_entity_poly.pdbx_strand_id
1 'polypeptide(L)'
;MRRQRRAVGVASTLALAAACAAAAQAAAAPAFDELLQLLAARRHGHVAFTEVQQLAMLERPLQSSGELLYDAPDRLEKRTLKPKAQTLVLEHGVLTARRGQRSYVMELREHPQVAPFVESIRATLAGDRAALERSFRVQFDGTLAHWTLLLVPVDASLAGAVQDVRIEGERDVIRTVQIRQSDGDTSLLTLGPEIPP
;
A
#
# COMPACT_ATOMS: atom_id res chain seq x y z
N MET A 1 3.30 68.99 -0.20
CA MET A 1 2.50 68.00 -0.96
C MET A 1 3.20 66.67 -0.95
N ARG A 2 2.83 65.73 -0.03
CA ARG A 2 3.37 64.37 0.07
C ARG A 2 2.31 63.38 -0.43
N ARG A 3 2.63 62.65 -1.51
CA ARG A 3 1.77 61.61 -2.08
C ARG A 3 1.92 60.33 -1.24
N GLN A 4 0.86 59.92 -0.54
CA GLN A 4 0.70 58.58 0.02
C GLN A 4 0.41 57.60 -1.12
N ARG A 5 1.30 56.62 -1.34
CA ARG A 5 1.02 55.47 -2.21
C ARG A 5 0.40 54.38 -1.35
N ARG A 6 -0.79 53.99 -1.71
CA ARG A 6 -1.57 52.91 -1.12
C ARG A 6 -0.90 51.56 -1.40
N ALA A 7 -0.52 50.85 -0.37
CA ALA A 7 -0.18 49.42 -0.42
C ALA A 7 -1.47 48.63 -0.09
N VAL A 8 -2.19 48.21 -1.11
CA VAL A 8 -3.32 47.27 -0.99
C VAL A 8 -3.11 46.23 -2.06
N GLY A 9 -2.96 44.95 -1.69
CA GLY A 9 -3.11 43.92 -2.69
C GLY A 9 -2.28 42.62 -2.57
N VAL A 10 -1.73 42.22 -1.41
CA VAL A 10 -1.02 40.93 -1.31
C VAL A 10 -1.60 39.98 -0.28
N ALA A 11 -2.49 40.43 0.60
CA ALA A 11 -3.03 39.59 1.67
C ALA A 11 -4.21 38.68 1.24
N SER A 12 -4.89 38.97 0.12
CA SER A 12 -6.12 38.25 -0.26
C SER A 12 -5.88 36.91 -1.02
N THR A 13 -4.73 36.73 -1.65
CA THR A 13 -4.46 35.54 -2.45
C THR A 13 -3.99 34.33 -1.63
N LEU A 14 -3.32 34.59 -0.49
CA LEU A 14 -2.89 33.46 0.40
C LEU A 14 -4.06 32.82 1.15
N ALA A 15 -5.09 33.59 1.49
CA ALA A 15 -6.25 33.05 2.24
C ALA A 15 -7.12 32.11 1.38
N LEU A 16 -7.19 32.32 0.07
CA LEU A 16 -8.01 31.51 -0.83
C LEU A 16 -7.37 30.15 -1.11
N ALA A 17 -6.03 30.08 -1.20
CA ALA A 17 -5.29 28.85 -1.39
C ALA A 17 -5.37 27.91 -0.16
N ALA A 18 -5.34 28.46 1.05
CA ALA A 18 -5.47 27.69 2.30
C ALA A 18 -6.89 27.13 2.47
N ALA A 19 -7.94 27.84 2.05
CA ALA A 19 -9.31 27.38 2.13
C ALA A 19 -9.60 26.22 1.14
N CYS A 20 -9.00 26.21 -0.05
CA CYS A 20 -9.14 25.11 -1.02
C CYS A 20 -8.45 23.84 -0.54
N ALA A 21 -7.29 23.92 0.11
CA ALA A 21 -6.60 22.75 0.66
C ALA A 21 -7.37 22.12 1.82
N ALA A 22 -7.98 22.92 2.69
CA ALA A 22 -8.79 22.40 3.81
C ALA A 22 -10.09 21.73 3.32
N ALA A 23 -10.71 22.23 2.25
CA ALA A 23 -11.92 21.64 1.67
C ALA A 23 -11.62 20.31 0.97
N ALA A 24 -10.47 20.14 0.32
CA ALA A 24 -10.05 18.90 -0.30
C ALA A 24 -9.79 17.80 0.75
N GLN A 25 -9.18 18.14 1.89
CA GLN A 25 -8.95 17.19 2.98
C GLN A 25 -10.26 16.77 3.68
N ALA A 26 -11.23 17.67 3.81
CA ALA A 26 -12.53 17.37 4.41
C ALA A 26 -13.37 16.40 3.54
N ALA A 27 -13.21 16.43 2.22
CA ALA A 27 -13.89 15.54 1.28
C ALA A 27 -13.20 14.16 1.17
N ALA A 28 -11.91 14.06 1.45
CA ALA A 28 -11.14 12.83 1.33
C ALA A 28 -11.42 11.82 2.46
N ALA A 29 -11.72 12.28 3.66
CA ALA A 29 -11.94 11.40 4.82
C ALA A 29 -13.16 10.47 4.65
N PRO A 30 -14.36 10.93 4.24
CA PRO A 30 -15.50 10.06 4.00
C PRO A 30 -15.25 9.05 2.87
N ALA A 31 -14.57 9.47 1.80
CA ALA A 31 -14.26 8.59 0.66
C ALA A 31 -13.25 7.50 1.03
N PHE A 32 -12.31 7.78 1.92
CA PHE A 32 -11.39 6.79 2.45
C PHE A 32 -12.11 5.75 3.32
N ASP A 33 -13.01 6.19 4.20
CA ASP A 33 -13.80 5.27 5.04
C ASP A 33 -14.71 4.38 4.18
N GLU A 34 -15.31 4.93 3.13
CA GLU A 34 -16.12 4.18 2.18
C GLU A 34 -15.28 3.16 1.40
N LEU A 35 -14.07 3.53 0.97
CA LEU A 35 -13.12 2.58 0.35
C LEU A 35 -12.82 1.41 1.29
N LEU A 36 -12.48 1.69 2.55
CA LEU A 36 -12.16 0.64 3.51
C LEU A 36 -13.34 -0.30 3.75
N GLN A 37 -14.58 0.22 3.77
CA GLN A 37 -15.79 -0.61 3.86
C GLN A 37 -15.97 -1.50 2.63
N LEU A 38 -15.71 -0.99 1.44
CA LEU A 38 -15.77 -1.77 0.19
C LEU A 38 -14.73 -2.89 0.18
N LEU A 39 -13.50 -2.60 0.58
CA LEU A 39 -12.43 -3.60 0.69
C LEU A 39 -12.75 -4.66 1.73
N ALA A 40 -13.25 -4.26 2.91
CA ALA A 40 -13.66 -5.17 3.99
C ALA A 40 -14.81 -6.11 3.61
N ALA A 41 -15.68 -5.69 2.69
CA ALA A 41 -16.79 -6.51 2.20
C ALA A 41 -16.29 -7.69 1.34
N ARG A 42 -15.07 -7.59 0.80
CA ARG A 42 -14.46 -8.64 -0.02
C ARG A 42 -13.89 -9.75 0.88
N ARG A 43 -14.55 -10.91 0.86
CA ARG A 43 -14.18 -12.05 1.73
C ARG A 43 -13.14 -12.97 1.10
N HIS A 44 -13.08 -13.03 -0.22
CA HIS A 44 -12.19 -13.88 -0.98
C HIS A 44 -11.68 -13.14 -2.20
N GLY A 45 -10.48 -13.49 -2.64
CA GLY A 45 -9.88 -12.99 -3.87
C GLY A 45 -8.89 -13.99 -4.43
N HIS A 46 -8.91 -14.20 -5.74
CA HIS A 46 -7.93 -14.99 -6.46
C HIS A 46 -7.60 -14.27 -7.76
N VAL A 47 -6.38 -13.75 -7.87
CA VAL A 47 -5.96 -12.94 -9.00
C VAL A 47 -4.57 -13.34 -9.49
N ALA A 48 -4.34 -13.20 -10.80
CA ALA A 48 -2.99 -13.28 -11.35
C ALA A 48 -2.17 -12.05 -10.94
N PHE A 49 -0.86 -12.17 -10.84
CA PHE A 49 0.04 -11.05 -10.68
C PHE A 49 1.26 -11.12 -11.59
N THR A 50 1.79 -9.95 -11.90
CA THR A 50 3.17 -9.75 -12.37
C THR A 50 3.88 -8.82 -11.40
N GLU A 51 5.16 -9.07 -11.15
CA GLU A 51 5.98 -8.25 -10.27
C GLU A 51 7.30 -7.93 -10.93
N VAL A 52 7.69 -6.67 -10.84
CA VAL A 52 8.98 -6.17 -11.29
C VAL A 52 9.73 -5.63 -10.07
N GLN A 53 10.88 -6.20 -9.75
CA GLN A 53 11.75 -5.75 -8.68
C GLN A 53 13.00 -5.13 -9.26
N GLN A 54 13.23 -3.86 -8.94
CA GLN A 54 14.49 -3.15 -9.24
C GLN A 54 15.34 -3.21 -7.98
N LEU A 55 16.41 -3.98 -8.03
CA LEU A 55 17.37 -4.07 -6.93
C LEU A 55 18.57 -3.17 -7.24
N ALA A 56 18.95 -2.30 -6.31
CA ALA A 56 20.03 -1.32 -6.51
C ALA A 56 21.38 -1.97 -6.91
N MET A 57 21.58 -3.22 -6.46
CA MET A 57 22.80 -3.99 -6.78
C MET A 57 22.75 -4.73 -8.13
N LEU A 58 21.62 -4.72 -8.85
CA LEU A 58 21.45 -5.45 -10.11
C LEU A 58 21.24 -4.49 -11.27
N GLU A 59 21.93 -4.75 -12.40
CA GLU A 59 21.77 -3.97 -13.63
C GLU A 59 20.41 -4.18 -14.32
N ARG A 60 19.75 -5.30 -14.05
CA ARG A 60 18.47 -5.64 -14.69
C ARG A 60 17.43 -5.98 -13.63
N PRO A 61 16.17 -5.53 -13.82
CA PRO A 61 15.10 -5.86 -12.91
C PRO A 61 14.81 -7.37 -12.93
N LEU A 62 14.42 -7.87 -11.77
CA LEU A 62 13.88 -9.22 -11.62
C LEU A 62 12.39 -9.18 -11.94
N GLN A 63 11.94 -10.16 -12.73
CA GLN A 63 10.52 -10.31 -13.05
C GLN A 63 10.01 -11.62 -12.48
N SER A 64 8.84 -11.57 -11.89
CA SER A 64 8.13 -12.75 -11.42
C SER A 64 6.64 -12.67 -11.77
N SER A 65 5.99 -13.82 -11.79
CA SER A 65 4.54 -13.89 -12.03
C SER A 65 3.95 -15.10 -11.32
N GLY A 66 2.64 -15.04 -11.07
CA GLY A 66 1.93 -16.12 -10.40
C GLY A 66 0.53 -15.68 -9.98
N GLU A 67 0.12 -16.13 -8.82
CA GLU A 67 -1.23 -15.94 -8.29
C GLU A 67 -1.19 -15.41 -6.86
N LEU A 68 -2.15 -14.56 -6.53
CA LEU A 68 -2.43 -14.11 -5.17
C LEU A 68 -3.81 -14.59 -4.76
N LEU A 69 -3.87 -15.13 -3.56
CA LEU A 69 -5.12 -15.56 -2.93
C LEU A 69 -5.30 -14.79 -1.62
N TYR A 70 -6.53 -14.38 -1.37
CA TYR A 70 -6.95 -13.76 -0.12
C TYR A 70 -8.19 -14.48 0.42
N ASP A 71 -8.13 -14.85 1.67
CA ASP A 71 -9.27 -15.34 2.44
C ASP A 71 -9.36 -14.54 3.73
N ALA A 72 -10.43 -13.75 3.85
CA ALA A 72 -10.66 -12.91 5.01
C ALA A 72 -10.81 -13.74 6.29
N PRO A 73 -10.35 -13.24 7.44
CA PRO A 73 -9.81 -11.88 7.63
C PRO A 73 -8.29 -11.77 7.46
N ASP A 74 -7.53 -12.84 7.44
CA ASP A 74 -6.09 -12.77 7.69
C ASP A 74 -5.21 -13.71 6.86
N ARG A 75 -5.80 -14.49 5.94
CA ARG A 75 -5.01 -15.37 5.10
C ARG A 75 -4.68 -14.71 3.76
N LEU A 76 -3.38 -14.57 3.52
CA LEU A 76 -2.80 -14.12 2.24
C LEU A 76 -1.85 -15.19 1.71
N GLU A 77 -1.98 -15.55 0.45
CA GLU A 77 -1.08 -16.48 -0.20
C GLU A 77 -0.58 -15.92 -1.52
N LYS A 78 0.76 -15.88 -1.68
CA LYS A 78 1.44 -15.51 -2.93
C LYS A 78 2.09 -16.76 -3.50
N ARG A 79 1.58 -17.25 -4.62
CA ARG A 79 2.14 -18.37 -5.39
C ARG A 79 2.92 -17.82 -6.57
N THR A 80 4.23 -17.70 -6.44
CA THR A 80 5.10 -17.37 -7.58
C THR A 80 5.27 -18.63 -8.42
N LEU A 81 4.97 -18.51 -9.72
CA LEU A 81 5.09 -19.60 -10.68
C LEU A 81 6.37 -19.44 -11.52
N LYS A 82 6.72 -18.21 -11.88
CA LYS A 82 7.91 -17.86 -12.68
C LYS A 82 8.72 -16.79 -11.96
N PRO A 83 10.07 -16.80 -12.10
CA PRO A 83 10.92 -17.77 -12.82
C PRO A 83 11.10 -19.09 -12.04
N LYS A 84 10.89 -19.09 -10.71
CA LYS A 84 11.03 -20.26 -9.83
C LYS A 84 9.83 -20.34 -8.92
N ALA A 85 9.25 -21.55 -8.81
CA ALA A 85 8.10 -21.78 -7.96
C ALA A 85 8.46 -21.53 -6.49
N GLN A 86 7.62 -20.70 -5.85
CA GLN A 86 7.70 -20.39 -4.44
C GLN A 86 6.29 -20.04 -3.93
N THR A 87 5.97 -20.46 -2.72
CA THR A 87 4.72 -20.09 -2.06
C THR A 87 5.04 -19.34 -0.76
N LEU A 88 4.41 -18.21 -0.56
CA LEU A 88 4.39 -17.46 0.69
C LEU A 88 2.95 -17.49 1.21
N VAL A 89 2.77 -17.93 2.44
CA VAL A 89 1.47 -17.92 3.13
C VAL A 89 1.61 -17.14 4.41
N LEU A 90 0.81 -16.09 4.53
CA LEU A 90 0.57 -15.37 5.77
C LEU A 90 -0.75 -15.85 6.35
N GLU A 91 -0.75 -16.26 7.60
CA GLU A 91 -1.94 -16.66 8.32
C GLU A 91 -1.68 -16.56 9.83
N HIS A 92 -2.60 -15.94 10.59
CA HIS A 92 -2.49 -15.78 12.06
C HIS A 92 -1.17 -15.15 12.52
N GLY A 93 -0.62 -14.20 11.76
CA GLY A 93 0.67 -13.55 12.07
C GLY A 93 1.90 -14.41 11.83
N VAL A 94 1.74 -15.56 11.17
CA VAL A 94 2.83 -16.45 10.78
C VAL A 94 3.03 -16.42 9.27
N LEU A 95 4.25 -16.10 8.84
CA LEU A 95 4.66 -16.15 7.44
C LEU A 95 5.38 -17.48 7.18
N THR A 96 4.82 -18.28 6.28
CA THR A 96 5.44 -19.54 5.82
C THR A 96 5.92 -19.37 4.38
N ALA A 97 7.21 -19.56 4.14
CA ALA A 97 7.82 -19.58 2.82
C ALA A 97 8.19 -21.00 2.42
N ARG A 98 7.72 -21.48 1.26
CA ARG A 98 8.03 -22.79 0.69
C ARG A 98 8.70 -22.64 -0.66
N ARG A 99 9.83 -23.33 -0.84
CA ARG A 99 10.56 -23.36 -2.11
C ARG A 99 11.17 -24.75 -2.33
N GLY A 100 10.61 -25.52 -3.27
CA GLY A 100 10.94 -26.93 -3.44
C GLY A 100 10.64 -27.71 -2.16
N GLN A 101 11.63 -28.43 -1.65
CA GLN A 101 11.53 -29.21 -0.41
C GLN A 101 11.83 -28.39 0.87
N ARG A 102 12.19 -27.11 0.72
CA ARG A 102 12.53 -26.25 1.87
C ARG A 102 11.32 -25.46 2.32
N SER A 103 11.11 -25.43 3.63
CA SER A 103 10.10 -24.57 4.28
C SER A 103 10.76 -23.75 5.37
N TYR A 104 10.40 -22.47 5.42
CA TYR A 104 10.81 -21.53 6.46
C TYR A 104 9.55 -20.95 7.08
N VAL A 105 9.54 -20.90 8.40
CA VAL A 105 8.42 -20.33 9.17
C VAL A 105 8.96 -19.18 9.97
N MET A 106 8.25 -18.04 9.93
CA MET A 106 8.61 -16.80 10.61
C MET A 106 7.39 -16.27 11.34
N GLU A 107 7.48 -16.06 12.63
CA GLU A 107 6.46 -15.36 13.39
C GLU A 107 6.69 -13.85 13.25
N LEU A 108 5.72 -13.12 12.71
CA LEU A 108 5.87 -11.68 12.40
C LEU A 108 6.22 -10.85 13.65
N ARG A 109 5.69 -11.22 14.82
CA ARG A 109 5.97 -10.53 16.09
C ARG A 109 7.46 -10.51 16.46
N GLU A 110 8.25 -11.48 15.97
CA GLU A 110 9.69 -11.60 16.21
C GLU A 110 10.52 -10.79 15.18
N HIS A 111 9.85 -10.22 14.17
CA HIS A 111 10.46 -9.50 13.06
C HIS A 111 9.84 -8.10 12.89
N PRO A 112 10.09 -7.18 13.83
CA PRO A 112 9.47 -5.85 13.84
C PRO A 112 9.77 -5.01 12.60
N GLN A 113 10.83 -5.32 11.86
CA GLN A 113 11.17 -4.67 10.60
C GLN A 113 10.33 -5.15 9.40
N VAL A 114 9.67 -6.32 9.50
CA VAL A 114 8.86 -6.92 8.41
C VAL A 114 7.37 -6.87 8.75
N ALA A 115 7.03 -7.10 10.03
CA ALA A 115 5.66 -7.25 10.50
C ALA A 115 4.74 -6.09 10.08
N PRO A 116 5.09 -4.81 10.28
CA PRO A 116 4.21 -3.70 9.93
C PRO A 116 3.94 -3.62 8.42
N PHE A 117 4.91 -3.97 7.59
CA PHE A 117 4.75 -4.00 6.14
C PHE A 117 3.72 -5.06 5.71
N VAL A 118 3.87 -6.29 6.18
CA VAL A 118 2.94 -7.38 5.89
C VAL A 118 1.55 -7.06 6.43
N GLU A 119 1.50 -6.49 7.64
CA GLU A 119 0.27 -6.06 8.29
C GLU A 119 -0.44 -4.94 7.52
N SER A 120 0.29 -4.02 6.87
CA SER A 120 -0.33 -2.95 6.06
C SER A 120 -1.14 -3.49 4.90
N ILE A 121 -0.65 -4.52 4.22
CA ILE A 121 -1.37 -5.17 3.12
C ILE A 121 -2.62 -5.86 3.68
N ARG A 122 -2.48 -6.64 4.74
CA ARG A 122 -3.61 -7.31 5.40
C ARG A 122 -4.66 -6.30 5.88
N ALA A 123 -4.24 -5.25 6.57
CA ALA A 123 -5.11 -4.22 7.10
C ALA A 123 -5.85 -3.46 5.99
N THR A 124 -5.20 -3.20 4.86
CA THR A 124 -5.83 -2.59 3.68
C THR A 124 -6.96 -3.48 3.15
N LEU A 125 -6.68 -4.77 2.94
CA LEU A 125 -7.67 -5.74 2.46
C LEU A 125 -8.81 -5.98 3.46
N ALA A 126 -8.50 -5.95 4.75
CA ALA A 126 -9.50 -6.09 5.83
C ALA A 126 -10.26 -4.79 6.11
N GLY A 127 -9.90 -3.66 5.49
CA GLY A 127 -10.49 -2.35 5.79
C GLY A 127 -10.20 -1.84 7.21
N ASP A 128 -9.12 -2.33 7.84
CA ASP A 128 -8.75 -2.00 9.21
C ASP A 128 -7.94 -0.70 9.29
N ARG A 129 -8.65 0.43 9.30
CA ARG A 129 -8.07 1.76 9.42
C ARG A 129 -7.14 1.90 10.62
N ALA A 130 -7.57 1.40 11.77
CA ALA A 130 -6.80 1.54 13.01
C ALA A 130 -5.46 0.79 12.94
N ALA A 131 -5.43 -0.38 12.30
CA ALA A 131 -4.19 -1.12 12.06
C ALA A 131 -3.25 -0.36 11.11
N LEU A 132 -3.77 0.25 10.04
CA LEU A 132 -2.98 1.06 9.13
C LEU A 132 -2.36 2.27 9.82
N GLU A 133 -3.17 3.05 10.55
CA GLU A 133 -2.74 4.31 11.19
C GLU A 133 -1.80 4.09 12.39
N ARG A 134 -1.74 2.88 12.96
CA ARG A 134 -0.74 2.55 13.99
C ARG A 134 0.69 2.56 13.47
N SER A 135 0.91 2.13 12.23
CA SER A 135 2.24 1.95 11.67
C SER A 135 2.57 2.92 10.54
N PHE A 136 1.55 3.54 9.95
CA PHE A 136 1.70 4.41 8.78
C PHE A 136 0.92 5.70 8.92
N ARG A 137 1.49 6.77 8.40
CA ARG A 137 0.71 7.94 8.00
C ARG A 137 0.05 7.60 6.67
N VAL A 138 -1.28 7.57 6.67
CA VAL A 138 -2.08 7.22 5.51
C VAL A 138 -2.49 8.50 4.79
N GLN A 139 -2.27 8.55 3.47
CA GLN A 139 -2.77 9.60 2.60
C GLN A 139 -3.64 8.94 1.53
N PHE A 140 -4.87 9.40 1.42
CA PHE A 140 -5.82 8.99 0.38
C PHE A 140 -5.95 10.10 -0.64
N ASP A 141 -5.86 9.76 -1.92
CA ASP A 141 -6.07 10.67 -3.04
C ASP A 141 -6.95 10.03 -4.11
N GLY A 142 -7.74 10.86 -4.78
CA GLY A 142 -8.64 10.44 -5.85
C GLY A 142 -10.09 10.24 -5.39
N THR A 143 -10.76 9.33 -6.05
CA THR A 143 -12.17 8.96 -5.82
C THR A 143 -12.30 7.45 -5.77
N LEU A 144 -13.46 6.92 -5.40
CA LEU A 144 -13.68 5.45 -5.44
C LEU A 144 -13.51 4.85 -6.85
N ALA A 145 -13.72 5.63 -7.90
CA ALA A 145 -13.51 5.15 -9.27
C ALA A 145 -12.01 4.88 -9.56
N HIS A 146 -11.15 5.77 -9.07
CA HIS A 146 -9.69 5.65 -9.16
C HIS A 146 -9.07 6.27 -7.90
N TRP A 147 -8.42 5.46 -7.10
CA TRP A 147 -7.87 5.87 -5.81
C TRP A 147 -6.42 5.45 -5.64
N THR A 148 -5.74 6.21 -4.82
CA THR A 148 -4.37 5.94 -4.37
C THR A 148 -4.32 6.04 -2.86
N LEU A 149 -3.71 5.05 -2.21
CA LEU A 149 -3.27 5.10 -0.82
C LEU A 149 -1.76 5.18 -0.80
N LEU A 150 -1.23 6.19 -0.13
CA LEU A 150 0.19 6.31 0.18
C LEU A 150 0.38 6.08 1.68
N LEU A 151 1.15 5.06 2.01
CA LEU A 151 1.46 4.64 3.36
C LEU A 151 2.92 4.99 3.67
N VAL A 152 3.13 5.97 4.53
CA VAL A 152 4.47 6.40 4.95
C VAL A 152 4.70 5.93 6.38
N PRO A 153 5.74 5.12 6.67
CA PRO A 153 6.01 4.63 8.01
C PRO A 153 6.12 5.75 9.05
N VAL A 154 5.54 5.56 10.23
CA VAL A 154 5.68 6.50 11.37
C VAL A 154 6.73 6.02 12.37
N ASP A 155 7.04 4.73 12.38
CA ASP A 155 8.05 4.13 13.23
C ASP A 155 9.43 4.14 12.57
N ALA A 156 10.47 4.53 13.31
CA ALA A 156 11.84 4.67 12.80
C ALA A 156 12.45 3.31 12.37
N SER A 157 12.07 2.21 13.02
CA SER A 157 12.55 0.87 12.67
C SER A 157 12.00 0.44 11.31
N LEU A 158 10.71 0.67 11.06
CA LEU A 158 10.10 0.39 9.77
C LEU A 158 10.60 1.34 8.69
N ALA A 159 10.76 2.64 9.00
CA ALA A 159 11.31 3.64 8.08
C ALA A 159 12.75 3.33 7.66
N GLY A 160 13.50 2.60 8.48
CA GLY A 160 14.82 2.07 8.14
C GLY A 160 14.79 0.99 7.05
N ALA A 161 13.66 0.33 6.84
CA ALA A 161 13.50 -0.73 5.84
C ALA A 161 12.63 -0.28 4.64
N VAL A 162 11.53 0.44 4.90
CA VAL A 162 10.55 0.85 3.90
C VAL A 162 10.41 2.36 3.89
N GLN A 163 10.59 2.99 2.74
CA GLN A 163 10.36 4.41 2.55
C GLN A 163 8.87 4.72 2.44
N ASP A 164 8.16 4.01 1.60
CA ASP A 164 6.70 4.06 1.47
C ASP A 164 6.12 2.85 0.74
N VAL A 165 4.80 2.69 0.87
CA VAL A 165 3.97 1.75 0.11
C VAL A 165 2.88 2.55 -0.57
N ARG A 166 2.78 2.43 -1.89
CA ARG A 166 1.71 3.02 -2.70
C ARG A 166 0.79 1.91 -3.20
N ILE A 167 -0.49 2.04 -2.92
CA ILE A 167 -1.53 1.10 -3.37
C ILE A 167 -2.49 1.89 -4.24
N GLU A 168 -2.76 1.40 -5.44
CA GLU A 168 -3.70 2.02 -6.36
C GLU A 168 -4.79 1.03 -6.75
N GLY A 169 -6.00 1.55 -6.96
CA GLY A 169 -7.12 0.70 -7.31
C GLY A 169 -8.34 1.43 -7.85
N GLU A 170 -9.35 0.65 -8.14
CA GLU A 170 -10.64 1.06 -8.67
C GLU A 170 -11.73 0.35 -7.88
N ARG A 171 -12.64 1.10 -7.24
CA ARG A 171 -13.68 0.57 -6.36
C ARG A 171 -13.07 -0.33 -5.27
N ASP A 172 -13.47 -1.59 -5.23
CA ASP A 172 -12.98 -2.63 -4.30
C ASP A 172 -11.82 -3.47 -4.87
N VAL A 173 -11.26 -3.07 -6.04
CA VAL A 173 -10.20 -3.83 -6.72
C VAL A 173 -8.87 -3.09 -6.62
N ILE A 174 -7.89 -3.71 -5.97
CA ILE A 174 -6.50 -3.25 -6.00
C ILE A 174 -5.90 -3.61 -7.37
N ARG A 175 -5.23 -2.64 -8.01
CA ARG A 175 -4.56 -2.80 -9.30
C ARG A 175 -3.06 -2.89 -9.19
N THR A 176 -2.47 -2.04 -8.36
CA THR A 176 -1.02 -2.03 -8.18
C THR A 176 -0.65 -1.89 -6.70
N VAL A 177 0.46 -2.50 -6.33
CA VAL A 177 1.14 -2.26 -5.06
C VAL A 177 2.60 -1.98 -5.37
N GLN A 178 3.04 -0.77 -5.10
CA GLN A 178 4.42 -0.36 -5.23
C GLN A 178 5.04 -0.20 -3.85
N ILE A 179 6.23 -0.74 -3.67
CA ILE A 179 7.03 -0.63 -2.46
C ILE A 179 8.33 0.05 -2.82
N ARG A 180 8.69 1.08 -2.06
CA ARG A 180 10.03 1.68 -2.09
C ARG A 180 10.74 1.36 -0.78
N GLN A 181 11.89 0.73 -0.89
CA GLN A 181 12.73 0.41 0.27
C GLN A 181 13.76 1.52 0.51
N SER A 182 14.26 1.61 1.72
CA SER A 182 15.16 2.69 2.12
C SER A 182 16.58 2.52 1.55
N ASP A 183 16.93 1.31 1.10
CA ASP A 183 18.20 0.99 0.40
C ASP A 183 18.17 1.30 -1.10
N GLY A 184 17.03 1.79 -1.62
CA GLY A 184 16.82 2.13 -3.03
C GLY A 184 16.17 1.02 -3.85
N ASP A 185 15.92 -0.15 -3.27
CA ASP A 185 15.19 -1.21 -3.93
C ASP A 185 13.71 -0.83 -4.12
N THR A 186 13.14 -1.26 -5.23
CA THR A 186 11.70 -1.05 -5.49
C THR A 186 11.05 -2.34 -5.98
N SER A 187 9.78 -2.51 -5.63
CA SER A 187 8.93 -3.58 -6.17
C SER A 187 7.62 -2.98 -6.66
N LEU A 188 7.22 -3.34 -7.87
CA LEU A 188 5.91 -3.03 -8.43
C LEU A 188 5.17 -4.32 -8.73
N LEU A 189 4.11 -4.58 -7.97
CA LEU A 189 3.19 -5.67 -8.16
C LEU A 189 1.98 -5.15 -8.93
N THR A 190 1.67 -5.76 -10.07
CA THR A 190 0.48 -5.46 -10.87
C THR A 190 -0.48 -6.64 -10.78
N LEU A 191 -1.73 -6.38 -10.37
CA LEU A 191 -2.77 -7.38 -10.23
C LEU A 191 -3.60 -7.47 -11.50
N GLY A 192 -3.72 -8.67 -12.01
CA GLY A 192 -4.52 -9.00 -13.18
C GLY A 192 -6.01 -9.21 -12.86
N PRO A 193 -6.75 -9.77 -13.80
CA PRO A 193 -8.13 -10.14 -13.58
C PRO A 193 -8.29 -11.24 -12.53
N GLU A 194 -9.48 -11.34 -11.96
CA GLU A 194 -9.85 -12.47 -11.12
C GLU A 194 -9.76 -13.78 -11.88
N ILE A 195 -9.23 -14.78 -11.19
CA ILE A 195 -9.20 -16.16 -11.66
C ILE A 195 -10.45 -16.83 -11.10
N PRO A 196 -11.33 -17.36 -11.94
CA PRO A 196 -12.50 -18.12 -11.46
C PRO A 196 -12.07 -19.32 -10.60
N PRO A 197 -12.90 -19.71 -9.62
CA PRO A 197 -12.65 -20.88 -8.78
C PRO A 197 -12.67 -22.18 -9.57
#